data_7c827fdb52054decb51c84cf744fc0c9
#
_entry.id   7c827fdb52054decb51c84cf744fc0c9
#
_cell.length_a   1.000
_cell.length_b   1.000
_cell.length_c   1.000
_cell.angle_alpha   90.00
_cell.angle_beta   90.00
_cell.angle_gamma   90.00
#
_symmetry.space_group_name_H-M   'P 1'
#
loop_
_entity.id
_entity.type
_entity.pdbx_description
1 polymer ?
#
loop_
_entity_poly.entity_id
_entity_poly.type
_entity_poly.pdbx_seq_one_letter_code
_entity_poly.pdbx_strand_id
1 'polypeptide(L)'
;PIKWSDVTSQNLVDCARWSIPVELISMPLSGFMAPVTLVGSLVQQTAENLSGVVISQLVNPGHLILYGGSPAIFDVRFETTPMGAVETMMLNCANSEIGKRLGMPTQGYIALSDAKQLDAQAGLETGVGAVLAALSGINSVSGPGMLDFESCQSLEKLVVDNEICGMSFRLLRGIEPREDFPSIPLFEELRREKHLLIADHTRRHLREEISFPGPVIDRANRARWLKAGRKTLGERAATEVSRLIEKYTPSRLPEETKRELTRLMEREARRHGMESLPARDE
;
A
#
# COMPACT_ATOMS: atom_id res chain seq x y z
N PRO A 1 5.00 -3.14 -23.51
CA PRO A 1 3.69 -3.80 -23.58
C PRO A 1 3.70 -4.89 -24.64
N ILE A 2 2.84 -5.90 -24.47
CA ILE A 2 2.63 -7.03 -25.40
C ILE A 2 3.94 -7.79 -25.72
N LYS A 3 4.88 -7.81 -24.81
CA LYS A 3 6.14 -8.61 -24.95
C LYS A 3 6.74 -8.87 -23.58
N TRP A 4 7.53 -9.93 -23.50
CA TRP A 4 8.38 -10.25 -22.39
C TRP A 4 9.83 -9.86 -22.72
N SER A 5 10.59 -9.35 -21.76
CA SER A 5 12.03 -9.21 -21.89
C SER A 5 12.72 -10.52 -21.50
N ASP A 6 13.93 -10.74 -21.97
CA ASP A 6 14.70 -11.95 -21.63
C ASP A 6 14.90 -12.07 -20.12
N VAL A 7 15.22 -10.95 -19.44
CA VAL A 7 15.44 -10.92 -18.00
C VAL A 7 14.18 -11.26 -17.21
N THR A 8 13.05 -10.63 -17.55
CA THR A 8 11.78 -10.87 -16.82
C THR A 8 11.24 -12.27 -17.06
N SER A 9 11.41 -12.80 -18.28
CA SER A 9 11.04 -14.19 -18.60
C SER A 9 11.87 -15.18 -17.82
N GLN A 10 13.20 -14.97 -17.77
CA GLN A 10 14.11 -15.82 -17.03
C GLN A 10 13.81 -15.80 -15.54
N ASN A 11 13.60 -14.60 -14.97
CA ASN A 11 13.24 -14.46 -13.55
C ASN A 11 11.96 -15.22 -13.20
N LEU A 12 10.92 -15.11 -14.04
CA LEU A 12 9.68 -15.85 -13.83
C LEU A 12 9.90 -17.36 -13.83
N VAL A 13 10.67 -17.86 -14.81
CA VAL A 13 11.00 -19.30 -14.94
C VAL A 13 11.81 -19.77 -13.73
N ASP A 14 12.80 -19.01 -13.29
CA ASP A 14 13.66 -19.40 -12.17
C ASP A 14 12.89 -19.35 -10.84
N CYS A 15 12.08 -18.31 -10.59
CA CYS A 15 11.21 -18.27 -9.44
C CYS A 15 10.23 -19.45 -9.41
N ALA A 16 9.63 -19.79 -10.56
CA ALA A 16 8.73 -20.93 -10.64
C ALA A 16 9.46 -22.25 -10.34
N ARG A 17 10.66 -22.45 -10.86
CA ARG A 17 11.49 -23.66 -10.57
C ARG A 17 11.84 -23.80 -9.10
N TRP A 18 12.09 -22.68 -8.42
CA TRP A 18 12.45 -22.66 -7.00
C TRP A 18 11.26 -22.49 -6.07
N SER A 19 10.04 -22.49 -6.61
CA SER A 19 8.80 -22.27 -5.85
C SER A 19 8.79 -20.94 -5.06
N ILE A 20 9.44 -19.91 -5.60
CA ILE A 20 9.44 -18.57 -5.05
C ILE A 20 8.21 -17.85 -5.61
N PRO A 21 7.24 -17.44 -4.78
CA PRO A 21 6.05 -16.73 -5.25
C PRO A 21 6.40 -15.49 -6.08
N VAL A 22 5.67 -15.23 -7.15
CA VAL A 22 5.89 -14.08 -8.03
C VAL A 22 4.67 -13.20 -8.10
N GLU A 23 4.92 -11.92 -8.30
CA GLU A 23 3.92 -10.93 -8.66
C GLU A 23 4.03 -10.64 -10.15
N LEU A 24 2.91 -10.72 -10.87
CA LEU A 24 2.82 -10.32 -12.27
C LEU A 24 2.36 -8.88 -12.36
N ILE A 25 3.23 -8.00 -12.86
CA ILE A 25 2.97 -6.57 -12.97
C ILE A 25 2.93 -6.17 -14.44
N SER A 26 1.73 -6.17 -15.02
CA SER A 26 1.49 -5.54 -16.31
C SER A 26 1.21 -4.05 -16.12
N MET A 27 1.72 -3.21 -17.02
CA MET A 27 1.64 -1.76 -16.93
C MET A 27 1.14 -1.14 -18.25
N PRO A 28 -0.11 -1.39 -18.66
CA PRO A 28 -0.68 -0.74 -19.83
C PRO A 28 -0.93 0.74 -19.53
N LEU A 29 -0.51 1.62 -20.45
CA LEU A 29 -0.72 3.07 -20.37
C LEU A 29 -1.83 3.46 -21.34
N SER A 30 -3.03 3.69 -20.81
CA SER A 30 -4.23 4.03 -21.59
C SER A 30 -4.03 5.32 -22.38
N GLY A 31 -4.18 5.23 -23.69
CA GLY A 31 -3.99 6.36 -24.63
C GLY A 31 -2.56 6.52 -25.15
N PHE A 32 -1.62 5.67 -24.73
CA PHE A 32 -0.25 5.66 -25.25
C PHE A 32 0.19 4.27 -25.70
N MET A 33 0.37 3.33 -24.76
CA MET A 33 0.80 1.96 -25.06
C MET A 33 -0.30 0.92 -24.84
N ALA A 34 -1.51 1.40 -24.60
CA ALA A 34 -2.74 0.61 -24.52
C ALA A 34 -3.90 1.42 -25.13
N PRO A 35 -5.04 0.78 -25.46
CA PRO A 35 -6.22 1.50 -25.88
C PRO A 35 -6.62 2.58 -24.88
N VAL A 36 -7.09 3.74 -25.37
CA VAL A 36 -7.53 4.83 -24.48
C VAL A 36 -8.79 4.49 -23.70
N THR A 37 -9.57 3.53 -24.18
CA THR A 37 -10.75 3.04 -23.46
C THR A 37 -10.30 2.17 -22.28
N LEU A 38 -10.83 2.43 -21.08
CA LEU A 38 -10.46 1.68 -19.87
C LEU A 38 -10.69 0.18 -20.03
N VAL A 39 -11.80 -0.22 -20.67
CA VAL A 39 -12.07 -1.64 -20.97
C VAL A 39 -11.00 -2.23 -21.89
N GLY A 40 -10.59 -1.51 -22.94
CA GLY A 40 -9.52 -1.97 -23.84
C GLY A 40 -8.19 -2.16 -23.12
N SER A 41 -7.84 -1.25 -22.21
CA SER A 41 -6.65 -1.36 -21.36
C SER A 41 -6.72 -2.56 -20.42
N LEU A 42 -7.89 -2.83 -19.81
CA LEU A 42 -8.09 -4.01 -18.98
C LEU A 42 -7.99 -5.32 -19.77
N VAL A 43 -8.46 -5.36 -21.00
CA VAL A 43 -8.30 -6.55 -21.90
C VAL A 43 -6.82 -6.80 -22.15
N GLN A 44 -6.06 -5.76 -22.49
CA GLN A 44 -4.60 -5.89 -22.68
C GLN A 44 -3.91 -6.35 -21.41
N GLN A 45 -4.16 -5.71 -20.27
CA GLN A 45 -3.58 -6.08 -18.99
C GLN A 45 -3.88 -7.53 -18.62
N THR A 46 -5.11 -7.96 -18.80
CA THR A 46 -5.53 -9.34 -18.53
C THR A 46 -4.76 -10.32 -19.41
N ALA A 47 -4.62 -10.03 -20.70
CA ALA A 47 -3.87 -10.88 -21.63
C ALA A 47 -2.38 -10.97 -21.25
N GLU A 48 -1.75 -9.85 -20.89
CA GLU A 48 -0.36 -9.81 -20.45
C GLU A 48 -0.16 -10.63 -19.15
N ASN A 49 -1.01 -10.44 -18.15
CA ASN A 49 -0.95 -11.20 -16.89
C ASN A 49 -1.21 -12.70 -17.12
N LEU A 50 -2.22 -13.06 -17.89
CA LEU A 50 -2.52 -14.47 -18.17
C LEU A 50 -1.38 -15.17 -18.92
N SER A 51 -0.63 -14.45 -19.78
CA SER A 51 0.57 -15.01 -20.40
C SER A 51 1.61 -15.42 -19.37
N GLY A 52 1.82 -14.59 -18.33
CA GLY A 52 2.70 -14.91 -17.21
C GLY A 52 2.20 -16.08 -16.36
N VAL A 53 0.89 -16.16 -16.12
CA VAL A 53 0.26 -17.31 -15.45
C VAL A 53 0.56 -18.59 -16.24
N VAL A 54 0.34 -18.60 -17.56
CA VAL A 54 0.59 -19.77 -18.41
C VAL A 54 2.06 -20.18 -18.34
N ILE A 55 3.01 -19.26 -18.51
CA ILE A 55 4.46 -19.55 -18.42
C ILE A 55 4.78 -20.18 -17.07
N SER A 56 4.34 -19.59 -16.00
CA SER A 56 4.61 -20.05 -14.63
C SER A 56 4.06 -21.47 -14.39
N GLN A 57 2.81 -21.73 -14.78
CA GLN A 57 2.14 -23.01 -14.57
C GLN A 57 2.70 -24.12 -15.48
N LEU A 58 3.22 -23.78 -16.65
CA LEU A 58 3.93 -24.77 -17.50
C LEU A 58 5.30 -25.17 -16.92
N VAL A 59 5.96 -24.25 -16.20
CA VAL A 59 7.24 -24.54 -15.53
C VAL A 59 7.03 -25.34 -14.25
N ASN A 60 6.07 -24.93 -13.43
CA ASN A 60 5.76 -25.56 -12.15
C ASN A 60 4.25 -25.48 -11.87
N PRO A 61 3.50 -26.55 -12.15
CA PRO A 61 2.06 -26.59 -11.87
C PRO A 61 1.75 -26.31 -10.39
N GLY A 62 0.88 -25.37 -10.12
CA GLY A 62 0.53 -24.94 -8.75
C GLY A 62 1.44 -23.85 -8.19
N HIS A 63 2.38 -23.29 -8.98
CA HIS A 63 3.22 -22.17 -8.55
C HIS A 63 2.37 -20.96 -8.13
N LEU A 64 2.75 -20.36 -7.00
CA LEU A 64 2.00 -19.25 -6.40
C LEU A 64 2.22 -17.93 -7.16
N ILE A 65 1.12 -17.30 -7.54
CA ILE A 65 1.12 -16.05 -8.29
C ILE A 65 0.25 -15.02 -7.56
N LEU A 66 0.76 -13.80 -7.45
CA LEU A 66 0.01 -12.61 -7.10
C LEU A 66 -0.37 -11.91 -8.42
N TYR A 67 -1.67 -11.81 -8.68
CA TYR A 67 -2.21 -11.15 -9.87
C TYR A 67 -2.19 -9.65 -9.67
N GLY A 68 -1.18 -9.00 -10.19
CA GLY A 68 -0.91 -7.59 -9.97
C GLY A 68 -1.02 -6.73 -11.20
N GLY A 69 -0.55 -5.53 -11.07
CA GLY A 69 -0.43 -4.59 -12.16
C GLY A 69 -0.34 -3.14 -11.69
N SER A 70 0.17 -2.33 -12.60
CA SER A 70 0.24 -0.89 -12.47
C SER A 70 -0.39 -0.23 -13.72
N PRO A 71 -1.67 -0.56 -14.05
CA PRO A 71 -2.33 0.09 -15.17
C PRO A 71 -2.53 1.56 -14.85
N ALA A 72 -2.29 2.43 -15.82
CA ALA A 72 -2.46 3.86 -15.63
C ALA A 72 -2.97 4.54 -16.90
N ILE A 73 -3.42 5.77 -16.78
CA ILE A 73 -3.66 6.64 -17.92
C ILE A 73 -2.37 7.36 -18.33
N PHE A 74 -2.32 7.81 -19.57
CA PHE A 74 -1.28 8.72 -20.06
C PHE A 74 -1.88 10.12 -20.24
N ASP A 75 -1.33 11.11 -19.53
CA ASP A 75 -1.74 12.50 -19.70
C ASP A 75 -0.97 13.12 -20.85
N VAL A 76 -1.61 13.25 -22.00
CA VAL A 76 -1.02 13.78 -23.22
C VAL A 76 -0.64 15.27 -23.13
N ARG A 77 -1.16 16.00 -22.15
CA ARG A 77 -0.87 17.43 -21.98
C ARG A 77 0.52 17.65 -21.38
N PHE A 78 0.93 16.74 -20.49
CA PHE A 78 2.17 16.82 -19.75
C PHE A 78 3.14 15.67 -20.06
N GLU A 79 2.72 14.75 -20.93
CA GLU A 79 3.49 13.54 -21.28
C GLU A 79 3.91 12.73 -20.04
N THR A 80 2.99 12.60 -19.10
CA THR A 80 3.22 11.91 -17.82
C THR A 80 2.24 10.75 -17.62
N THR A 81 2.53 9.91 -16.64
CA THR A 81 1.69 8.79 -16.23
C THR A 81 1.14 9.04 -14.83
N PRO A 82 -0.01 9.74 -14.68
CA PRO A 82 -0.54 10.08 -13.37
C PRO A 82 -1.09 8.84 -12.66
N MET A 83 -0.38 8.43 -11.63
CA MET A 83 -0.74 7.26 -10.80
C MET A 83 -1.85 7.62 -9.79
N GLY A 84 -1.95 8.90 -9.41
CA GLY A 84 -3.01 9.43 -8.56
C GLY A 84 -4.31 9.78 -9.29
N ALA A 85 -4.39 9.59 -10.62
CA ALA A 85 -5.60 9.88 -11.38
C ALA A 85 -6.73 8.90 -11.05
N VAL A 86 -7.97 9.40 -11.08
CA VAL A 86 -9.15 8.59 -10.72
C VAL A 86 -9.33 7.40 -11.65
N GLU A 87 -9.07 7.56 -12.95
CA GLU A 87 -9.14 6.47 -13.94
C GLU A 87 -8.07 5.40 -13.68
N THR A 88 -6.89 5.79 -13.23
CA THR A 88 -5.84 4.86 -12.79
C THR A 88 -6.31 4.04 -11.58
N MET A 89 -6.94 4.69 -10.60
CA MET A 89 -7.55 4.00 -9.46
C MET A 89 -8.65 3.04 -9.90
N MET A 90 -9.51 3.44 -10.84
CA MET A 90 -10.57 2.58 -11.40
C MET A 90 -9.99 1.36 -12.10
N LEU A 91 -8.93 1.51 -12.87
CA LEU A 91 -8.22 0.39 -13.53
C LEU A 91 -7.66 -0.60 -12.52
N ASN A 92 -7.02 -0.12 -11.45
CA ASN A 92 -6.51 -0.98 -10.38
C ASN A 92 -7.62 -1.78 -9.68
N CYS A 93 -8.74 -1.14 -9.37
CA CYS A 93 -9.90 -1.80 -8.76
C CYS A 93 -10.48 -2.88 -9.69
N ALA A 94 -10.67 -2.56 -10.98
CA ALA A 94 -11.20 -3.48 -11.96
C ALA A 94 -10.25 -4.66 -12.23
N ASN A 95 -8.94 -4.41 -12.29
CA ASN A 95 -7.93 -5.46 -12.41
C ASN A 95 -7.97 -6.42 -11.21
N SER A 96 -8.13 -5.89 -10.00
CA SER A 96 -8.30 -6.71 -8.80
C SER A 96 -9.55 -7.58 -8.87
N GLU A 97 -10.68 -7.04 -9.32
CA GLU A 97 -11.91 -7.82 -9.48
C GLU A 97 -11.73 -8.96 -10.49
N ILE A 98 -11.01 -8.73 -11.60
CA ILE A 98 -10.67 -9.77 -12.58
C ILE A 98 -9.81 -10.86 -11.93
N GLY A 99 -8.76 -10.49 -11.21
CA GLY A 99 -7.87 -11.43 -10.52
C GLY A 99 -8.63 -12.31 -9.52
N LYS A 100 -9.54 -11.72 -8.75
CA LYS A 100 -10.38 -12.46 -7.79
C LYS A 100 -11.34 -13.44 -8.48
N ARG A 101 -11.95 -13.04 -9.60
CA ARG A 101 -12.80 -13.94 -10.41
C ARG A 101 -12.02 -15.12 -10.97
N LEU A 102 -10.72 -14.97 -11.18
CA LEU A 102 -9.80 -16.03 -11.57
C LEU A 102 -9.28 -16.85 -10.36
N GLY A 103 -9.72 -16.53 -9.14
CA GLY A 103 -9.32 -17.23 -7.91
C GLY A 103 -7.91 -16.90 -7.42
N MET A 104 -7.33 -15.78 -7.85
CA MET A 104 -5.98 -15.36 -7.48
C MET A 104 -5.97 -14.23 -6.45
N PRO A 105 -4.99 -14.20 -5.53
CA PRO A 105 -4.73 -13.01 -4.73
C PRO A 105 -4.26 -11.86 -5.63
N THR A 106 -4.57 -10.63 -5.24
CA THR A 106 -4.40 -9.45 -6.09
C THR A 106 -3.51 -8.39 -5.48
N GLN A 107 -2.81 -7.65 -6.35
CA GLN A 107 -2.01 -6.49 -6.00
C GLN A 107 -2.42 -5.30 -6.87
N GLY A 108 -2.17 -4.07 -6.39
CA GLY A 108 -2.34 -2.85 -7.16
C GLY A 108 -1.42 -1.72 -6.69
N TYR A 109 -0.94 -0.92 -7.64
CA TYR A 109 -0.28 0.35 -7.37
C TYR A 109 -1.34 1.43 -7.21
N ILE A 110 -1.76 1.62 -5.98
CA ILE A 110 -2.83 2.52 -5.57
C ILE A 110 -2.54 3.02 -4.15
N ALA A 111 -3.22 4.06 -3.69
CA ALA A 111 -2.95 4.71 -2.41
C ALA A 111 -1.57 5.42 -2.37
N LEU A 112 -1.23 6.07 -3.46
CA LEU A 112 -0.05 6.91 -3.66
C LEU A 112 -0.45 8.29 -4.17
N SER A 113 0.51 9.15 -4.52
CA SER A 113 0.20 10.47 -5.06
C SER A 113 1.18 10.93 -6.12
N ASP A 114 0.69 11.73 -7.07
CA ASP A 114 1.49 12.43 -8.07
C ASP A 114 2.09 13.74 -7.54
N ALA A 115 1.73 14.17 -6.32
CA ALA A 115 2.28 15.35 -5.68
C ALA A 115 3.80 15.23 -5.50
N LYS A 116 4.51 16.37 -5.57
CA LYS A 116 5.98 16.43 -5.42
C LYS A 116 6.41 16.65 -3.98
N GLN A 117 5.45 16.87 -3.10
CA GLN A 117 5.67 17.07 -1.67
C GLN A 117 4.46 16.61 -0.87
N LEU A 118 4.62 16.49 0.44
CA LEU A 118 3.55 16.12 1.36
C LEU A 118 2.63 17.32 1.61
N ASP A 119 1.65 17.51 0.74
CA ASP A 119 0.65 18.57 0.80
C ASP A 119 -0.79 18.04 0.76
N ALA A 120 -1.76 18.91 0.46
CA ALA A 120 -3.16 18.53 0.39
C ALA A 120 -3.45 17.54 -0.77
N GLN A 121 -2.75 17.67 -1.90
CA GLN A 121 -2.88 16.74 -3.03
C GLN A 121 -2.41 15.33 -2.62
N ALA A 122 -1.28 15.24 -1.93
CA ALA A 122 -0.76 13.97 -1.44
C ALA A 122 -1.78 13.23 -0.56
N GLY A 123 -2.41 13.96 0.38
CA GLY A 123 -3.43 13.37 1.25
C GLY A 123 -4.72 13.01 0.52
N LEU A 124 -5.16 13.83 -0.45
CA LEU A 124 -6.37 13.62 -1.23
C LEU A 124 -6.27 12.34 -2.08
N GLU A 125 -5.24 12.24 -2.91
CA GLU A 125 -5.05 11.14 -3.84
C GLU A 125 -4.83 9.82 -3.09
N THR A 126 -3.92 9.82 -2.10
CA THR A 126 -3.69 8.63 -1.27
C THR A 126 -4.96 8.21 -0.51
N GLY A 127 -5.70 9.17 0.06
CA GLY A 127 -6.90 8.87 0.83
C GLY A 127 -7.99 8.21 0.00
N VAL A 128 -8.27 8.74 -1.19
CA VAL A 128 -9.25 8.15 -2.13
C VAL A 128 -8.76 6.78 -2.57
N GLY A 129 -7.50 6.66 -2.98
CA GLY A 129 -6.91 5.41 -3.43
C GLY A 129 -6.93 4.31 -2.36
N ALA A 130 -6.61 4.64 -1.10
CA ALA A 130 -6.61 3.67 0.00
C ALA A 130 -8.02 3.15 0.32
N VAL A 131 -9.02 4.03 0.31
CA VAL A 131 -10.42 3.62 0.51
C VAL A 131 -10.90 2.71 -0.62
N LEU A 132 -10.61 3.08 -1.88
CA LEU A 132 -10.96 2.25 -3.03
C LEU A 132 -10.26 0.89 -3.00
N ALA A 133 -8.97 0.84 -2.69
CA ALA A 133 -8.22 -0.40 -2.54
C ALA A 133 -8.83 -1.30 -1.46
N ALA A 134 -9.17 -0.73 -0.31
CA ALA A 134 -9.79 -1.44 0.79
C ALA A 134 -11.16 -2.00 0.42
N LEU A 135 -12.03 -1.19 -0.18
CA LEU A 135 -13.38 -1.61 -0.61
C LEU A 135 -13.34 -2.64 -1.75
N SER A 136 -12.39 -2.52 -2.66
CA SER A 136 -12.16 -3.52 -3.72
C SER A 136 -11.49 -4.79 -3.17
N GLY A 137 -11.02 -4.78 -1.92
CA GLY A 137 -10.36 -5.90 -1.26
C GLY A 137 -9.06 -6.31 -1.97
N ILE A 138 -8.27 -5.36 -2.46
CA ILE A 138 -6.94 -5.62 -2.98
C ILE A 138 -6.07 -6.19 -1.86
N ASN A 139 -5.41 -7.32 -2.08
CA ASN A 139 -4.69 -8.03 -1.03
C ASN A 139 -3.34 -7.38 -0.70
N SER A 140 -2.65 -6.83 -1.70
CA SER A 140 -1.38 -6.13 -1.56
C SER A 140 -1.44 -4.75 -2.23
N VAL A 141 -1.11 -3.70 -1.48
CA VAL A 141 -1.17 -2.32 -1.96
C VAL A 141 0.23 -1.73 -1.92
N SER A 142 0.77 -1.37 -3.07
CA SER A 142 2.17 -0.95 -3.25
C SER A 142 2.34 0.56 -3.42
N GLY A 143 1.45 1.36 -2.83
CA GLY A 143 1.46 2.82 -3.01
C GLY A 143 1.90 3.67 -1.82
N PRO A 144 1.66 3.25 -0.54
CA PRO A 144 1.93 4.10 0.60
C PRO A 144 3.38 4.60 0.68
N GLY A 145 3.55 5.90 0.90
CA GLY A 145 4.84 6.58 0.93
C GLY A 145 5.32 7.15 -0.40
N MET A 146 4.72 6.76 -1.53
CA MET A 146 5.15 7.16 -2.86
C MET A 146 4.60 8.52 -3.27
N LEU A 147 5.47 9.33 -3.88
CA LEU A 147 5.22 10.64 -4.48
C LEU A 147 5.74 10.66 -5.92
N ASP A 148 5.44 11.73 -6.65
CA ASP A 148 5.98 12.03 -7.97
C ASP A 148 5.89 10.84 -8.93
N PHE A 149 4.68 10.34 -9.17
CA PHE A 149 4.42 9.21 -10.10
C PHE A 149 5.24 7.94 -9.77
N GLU A 150 5.41 7.61 -8.47
CA GLU A 150 6.25 6.52 -7.98
C GLU A 150 7.78 6.77 -8.07
N SER A 151 8.21 7.98 -8.50
CA SER A 151 9.63 8.29 -8.66
C SER A 151 10.31 8.65 -7.33
N CYS A 152 9.54 8.90 -6.29
CA CYS A 152 10.04 9.34 -4.99
C CYS A 152 9.34 8.58 -3.84
N GLN A 153 10.11 8.26 -2.80
CA GLN A 153 9.62 7.72 -1.54
C GLN A 153 9.93 8.70 -0.41
N SER A 154 8.91 9.07 0.40
CA SER A 154 9.07 9.93 1.58
C SER A 154 8.70 9.18 2.84
N LEU A 155 9.59 9.25 3.85
CA LEU A 155 9.34 8.65 5.16
C LEU A 155 8.20 9.38 5.90
N GLU A 156 8.12 10.70 5.78
CA GLU A 156 7.04 11.50 6.35
C GLU A 156 5.70 11.14 5.71
N LYS A 157 5.69 10.97 4.38
CA LYS A 157 4.49 10.51 3.70
C LYS A 157 4.11 9.10 4.11
N LEU A 158 5.05 8.19 4.24
CA LEU A 158 4.78 6.81 4.66
C LEU A 158 4.10 6.77 6.04
N VAL A 159 4.53 7.61 6.97
CA VAL A 159 3.90 7.73 8.30
C VAL A 159 2.49 8.30 8.21
N VAL A 160 2.26 9.29 7.33
CA VAL A 160 0.91 9.82 7.07
C VAL A 160 0.02 8.78 6.40
N ASP A 161 0.54 8.07 5.41
CA ASP A 161 -0.20 7.04 4.68
C ASP A 161 -0.55 5.84 5.57
N ASN A 162 0.29 5.53 6.57
CA ASN A 162 -0.06 4.55 7.59
C ASN A 162 -1.33 4.95 8.37
N GLU A 163 -1.51 6.22 8.70
CA GLU A 163 -2.75 6.71 9.31
C GLU A 163 -3.95 6.60 8.33
N ILE A 164 -3.74 6.93 7.06
CA ILE A 164 -4.77 6.80 6.01
C ILE A 164 -5.19 5.33 5.85
N CYS A 165 -4.23 4.40 5.81
CA CYS A 165 -4.52 2.97 5.78
C CYS A 165 -5.31 2.52 7.01
N GLY A 166 -4.93 3.00 8.20
CA GLY A 166 -5.66 2.74 9.45
C GLY A 166 -7.12 3.21 9.39
N MET A 167 -7.37 4.41 8.83
CA MET A 167 -8.73 4.92 8.61
C MET A 167 -9.51 4.04 7.61
N SER A 168 -8.88 3.60 6.54
CA SER A 168 -9.49 2.73 5.53
C SER A 168 -9.88 1.36 6.11
N PHE A 169 -9.03 0.77 6.93
CA PHE A 169 -9.36 -0.47 7.66
C PHE A 169 -10.48 -0.27 8.69
N ARG A 170 -10.55 0.90 9.34
CA ARG A 170 -11.68 1.19 10.23
C ARG A 170 -13.00 1.30 9.46
N LEU A 171 -12.98 1.89 8.25
CA LEU A 171 -14.14 1.94 7.35
C LEU A 171 -14.62 0.53 6.97
N LEU A 172 -13.71 -0.37 6.62
CA LEU A 172 -14.04 -1.75 6.24
C LEU A 172 -14.77 -2.52 7.35
N ARG A 173 -14.45 -2.27 8.62
CA ARG A 173 -15.15 -2.91 9.74
C ARG A 173 -16.62 -2.50 9.84
N GLY A 174 -17.01 -1.37 9.23
CA GLY A 174 -18.38 -0.90 9.23
C GLY A 174 -18.89 -0.49 10.62
N ILE A 175 -20.20 -0.58 10.77
CA ILE A 175 -20.93 -0.34 12.02
C ILE A 175 -21.54 -1.68 12.44
N GLU A 176 -21.07 -2.22 13.55
CA GLU A 176 -21.51 -3.50 14.06
C GLU A 176 -22.42 -3.30 15.29
N PRO A 177 -23.55 -4.00 15.37
CA PRO A 177 -24.35 -4.02 16.59
C PRO A 177 -23.52 -4.60 17.76
N ARG A 178 -23.63 -3.95 18.92
CA ARG A 178 -23.07 -4.44 20.18
C ARG A 178 -24.19 -4.80 21.15
N GLU A 179 -23.96 -4.67 22.42
CA GLU A 179 -24.97 -4.87 23.47
C GLU A 179 -25.87 -3.62 23.63
N ASP A 180 -26.33 -3.06 22.51
CA ASP A 180 -27.05 -1.79 22.50
C ASP A 180 -28.55 -1.92 22.80
N PHE A 181 -29.03 -3.16 22.83
CA PHE A 181 -30.44 -3.42 23.06
C PHE A 181 -30.65 -4.41 24.24
N PRO A 182 -31.57 -4.04 25.17
CA PRO A 182 -32.35 -2.80 25.19
C PRO A 182 -31.52 -1.58 25.59
N SER A 183 -31.63 -0.48 24.84
CA SER A 183 -30.87 0.75 25.07
C SER A 183 -31.43 1.65 26.17
N ILE A 184 -32.64 1.38 26.66
CA ILE A 184 -33.34 2.21 27.66
C ILE A 184 -32.50 2.45 28.93
N PRO A 185 -31.89 1.45 29.57
CA PRO A 185 -31.07 1.66 30.79
C PRO A 185 -29.92 2.65 30.56
N LEU A 186 -29.27 2.57 29.37
CA LEU A 186 -28.17 3.48 29.02
C LEU A 186 -28.64 4.93 28.83
N PHE A 187 -29.81 5.12 28.22
CA PHE A 187 -30.40 6.46 28.10
C PHE A 187 -30.92 7.03 29.44
N GLU A 188 -31.37 6.18 30.35
CA GLU A 188 -31.70 6.60 31.70
C GLU A 188 -30.46 7.05 32.46
N GLU A 189 -29.35 6.33 32.34
CA GLU A 189 -28.07 6.75 32.92
C GLU A 189 -27.61 8.06 32.31
N LEU A 190 -27.64 8.22 30.97
CA LEU A 190 -27.31 9.48 30.29
C LEU A 190 -28.16 10.65 30.80
N ARG A 191 -29.46 10.43 31.03
CA ARG A 191 -30.36 11.46 31.53
C ARG A 191 -30.03 11.88 32.96
N ARG A 192 -29.64 10.92 33.82
CA ARG A 192 -29.25 11.14 35.20
C ARG A 192 -27.89 11.83 35.32
N GLU A 193 -26.88 11.28 34.67
CA GLU A 193 -25.47 11.68 34.79
C GLU A 193 -25.10 12.81 33.82
N LYS A 194 -25.94 13.13 32.82
CA LYS A 194 -25.73 14.11 31.74
C LYS A 194 -24.57 13.77 30.78
N HIS A 195 -23.87 12.67 30.97
CA HIS A 195 -22.85 12.12 30.10
C HIS A 195 -22.67 10.62 30.34
N LEU A 196 -22.03 9.94 29.36
CA LEU A 196 -21.67 8.51 29.46
C LEU A 196 -20.15 8.30 29.53
N LEU A 197 -19.37 9.34 29.84
CA LEU A 197 -17.90 9.30 29.76
C LEU A 197 -17.29 8.18 30.66
N ILE A 198 -17.89 7.94 31.83
CA ILE A 198 -17.43 6.95 32.81
C ILE A 198 -18.34 5.71 32.87
N ALA A 199 -19.38 5.63 32.04
CA ALA A 199 -20.29 4.51 31.99
C ALA A 199 -19.56 3.20 31.64
N ASP A 200 -20.00 2.09 32.19
CA ASP A 200 -19.41 0.78 31.90
C ASP A 200 -19.53 0.40 30.41
N HIS A 201 -20.59 0.80 29.74
CA HIS A 201 -20.76 0.66 28.31
C HIS A 201 -19.62 1.37 27.54
N THR A 202 -19.36 2.64 27.85
CA THR A 202 -18.26 3.40 27.23
C THR A 202 -16.91 2.75 27.50
N ARG A 203 -16.63 2.30 28.73
CA ARG A 203 -15.38 1.66 29.09
C ARG A 203 -15.13 0.36 28.34
N ARG A 204 -16.17 -0.44 28.10
CA ARG A 204 -16.08 -1.70 27.36
C ARG A 204 -15.84 -1.47 25.87
N HIS A 205 -16.58 -0.55 25.24
CA HIS A 205 -16.65 -0.46 23.79
C HIS A 205 -15.78 0.65 23.19
N LEU A 206 -15.28 1.61 23.99
CA LEU A 206 -14.58 2.80 23.50
C LEU A 206 -13.43 2.48 22.53
N ARG A 207 -12.58 1.49 22.88
CA ARG A 207 -11.41 1.15 22.07
C ARG A 207 -11.72 0.34 20.82
N GLU A 208 -12.85 -0.34 20.82
CA GLU A 208 -13.32 -1.14 19.66
C GLU A 208 -14.04 -0.26 18.65
N GLU A 209 -14.86 0.67 19.14
CA GLU A 209 -15.71 1.53 18.30
C GLU A 209 -14.98 2.77 17.80
N ILE A 210 -14.16 3.41 18.64
CA ILE A 210 -13.48 4.65 18.30
C ILE A 210 -12.03 4.35 17.90
N SER A 211 -11.70 4.69 16.66
CA SER A 211 -10.31 4.63 16.19
C SER A 211 -9.54 5.86 16.72
N PHE A 212 -8.56 5.62 17.56
CA PHE A 212 -7.64 6.64 18.02
C PHE A 212 -6.44 6.70 17.08
N PRO A 213 -6.28 7.78 16.31
CA PRO A 213 -5.15 7.91 15.41
C PRO A 213 -3.83 8.07 16.18
N GLY A 214 -2.73 7.83 15.49
CA GLY A 214 -1.38 8.08 15.99
C GLY A 214 -1.08 9.59 16.16
N PRO A 215 0.16 9.92 16.56
CA PRO A 215 0.54 11.31 16.89
C PRO A 215 0.55 12.25 15.68
N VAL A 216 0.47 11.71 14.47
CA VAL A 216 0.49 12.50 13.23
C VAL A 216 -0.84 13.21 12.99
N ILE A 217 -1.96 12.61 13.37
CA ILE A 217 -3.29 13.18 13.20
C ILE A 217 -3.68 13.99 14.44
N ASP A 218 -3.92 15.28 14.29
CA ASP A 218 -4.36 16.17 15.36
C ASP A 218 -5.89 16.11 15.54
N ARG A 219 -6.33 15.81 16.77
CA ARG A 219 -7.71 15.84 17.21
C ARG A 219 -7.93 16.86 18.33
N ALA A 220 -6.91 17.68 18.63
CA ALA A 220 -7.00 18.72 19.65
C ALA A 220 -7.89 19.88 19.19
N ASN A 221 -8.49 20.58 20.16
CA ASN A 221 -9.12 21.86 19.86
C ASN A 221 -8.07 22.94 19.56
N ARG A 222 -8.50 24.06 18.97
CA ARG A 222 -7.62 25.16 18.58
C ARG A 222 -6.71 25.65 19.71
N ALA A 223 -7.23 25.79 20.93
CA ALA A 223 -6.46 26.32 22.05
C ALA A 223 -5.29 25.36 22.43
N ARG A 224 -5.54 24.06 22.45
CA ARG A 224 -4.51 23.05 22.69
C ARG A 224 -3.49 23.00 21.55
N TRP A 225 -3.94 23.06 20.30
CA TRP A 225 -3.06 23.11 19.12
C TRP A 225 -2.14 24.33 19.15
N LEU A 226 -2.67 25.52 19.51
CA LEU A 226 -1.85 26.72 19.68
C LEU A 226 -0.78 26.54 20.77
N LYS A 227 -1.16 25.96 21.90
CA LYS A 227 -0.24 25.68 23.01
C LYS A 227 0.82 24.63 22.66
N ALA A 228 0.47 23.66 21.79
CA ALA A 228 1.37 22.62 21.32
C ALA A 228 2.30 23.07 20.18
N GLY A 229 2.37 24.36 19.87
CA GLY A 229 3.31 24.92 18.90
C GLY A 229 2.82 25.02 17.47
N ARG A 230 1.51 24.86 17.22
CA ARG A 230 0.86 25.06 15.90
C ARG A 230 1.40 24.15 14.79
N LYS A 231 1.91 22.98 15.13
CA LYS A 231 2.54 22.08 14.16
C LYS A 231 1.58 21.68 13.03
N THR A 232 2.06 21.76 11.81
CA THR A 232 1.43 21.20 10.61
C THR A 232 1.46 19.68 10.62
N LEU A 233 0.71 19.03 9.71
CA LEU A 233 0.76 17.57 9.53
C LEU A 233 2.18 17.10 9.21
N GLY A 234 2.87 17.75 8.26
CA GLY A 234 4.23 17.41 7.86
C GLY A 234 5.23 17.51 9.01
N GLU A 235 5.16 18.57 9.84
CA GLU A 235 6.04 18.71 11.02
C GLU A 235 5.78 17.64 12.07
N ARG A 236 4.55 17.18 12.26
CA ARG A 236 4.24 16.05 13.13
C ARG A 236 4.76 14.74 12.55
N ALA A 237 4.62 14.55 11.24
CA ALA A 237 5.15 13.39 10.53
C ALA A 237 6.68 13.31 10.64
N ALA A 238 7.40 14.41 10.40
CA ALA A 238 8.85 14.46 10.57
C ALA A 238 9.30 14.15 12.01
N THR A 239 8.56 14.64 13.01
CA THR A 239 8.80 14.30 14.41
C THR A 239 8.64 12.80 14.67
N GLU A 240 7.61 12.19 14.09
CA GLU A 240 7.34 10.75 14.25
C GLU A 240 8.37 9.89 13.50
N VAL A 241 8.81 10.29 12.31
CA VAL A 241 9.91 9.64 11.58
C VAL A 241 11.17 9.61 12.46
N SER A 242 11.58 10.76 13.01
CA SER A 242 12.75 10.82 13.91
C SER A 242 12.61 9.86 15.08
N ARG A 243 11.44 9.85 15.75
CA ARG A 243 11.15 8.96 16.87
C ARG A 243 11.23 7.47 16.49
N LEU A 244 10.76 7.10 15.30
CA LEU A 244 10.80 5.73 14.81
C LEU A 244 12.23 5.29 14.48
N ILE A 245 13.02 6.16 13.86
CA ILE A 245 14.45 5.91 13.55
C ILE A 245 15.25 5.72 14.84
N GLU A 246 15.06 6.59 15.86
CA GLU A 246 15.72 6.45 17.15
C GLU A 246 15.43 5.13 17.88
N LYS A 247 14.25 4.55 17.63
CA LYS A 247 13.84 3.26 18.20
C LYS A 247 14.25 2.06 17.35
N TYR A 248 14.79 2.30 16.17
CA TYR A 248 15.16 1.22 15.27
C TYR A 248 16.28 0.38 15.87
N THR A 249 16.06 -0.91 15.91
CA THR A 249 17.06 -1.91 16.24
C THR A 249 17.45 -2.68 14.98
N PRO A 250 18.74 -2.76 14.65
CA PRO A 250 19.21 -3.53 13.51
C PRO A 250 18.75 -4.99 13.52
N SER A 251 18.79 -5.63 12.35
CA SER A 251 18.43 -7.03 12.18
C SER A 251 18.97 -7.94 13.29
N ARG A 252 18.10 -8.84 13.78
CA ARG A 252 18.45 -9.84 14.80
C ARG A 252 18.96 -11.15 14.20
N LEU A 253 19.39 -11.16 12.95
CA LEU A 253 19.98 -12.36 12.35
C LEU A 253 21.24 -12.74 13.15
N PRO A 254 21.43 -14.04 13.49
CA PRO A 254 22.67 -14.52 14.08
C PRO A 254 23.87 -14.14 13.22
N GLU A 255 25.00 -13.83 13.83
CA GLU A 255 26.23 -13.44 13.13
C GLU A 255 26.74 -14.53 12.18
N GLU A 256 26.49 -15.80 12.51
CA GLU A 256 26.77 -16.93 11.64
C GLU A 256 25.95 -16.85 10.34
N THR A 257 24.62 -16.64 10.44
CA THR A 257 23.75 -16.48 9.28
C THR A 257 24.15 -15.29 8.41
N LYS A 258 24.50 -14.15 9.03
CA LYS A 258 25.00 -12.98 8.29
C LYS A 258 26.27 -13.30 7.52
N ARG A 259 27.21 -14.01 8.14
CA ARG A 259 28.44 -14.44 7.48
C ARG A 259 28.20 -15.39 6.31
N GLU A 260 27.27 -16.33 6.47
CA GLU A 260 26.90 -17.25 5.38
C GLU A 260 26.26 -16.51 4.21
N LEU A 261 25.32 -15.59 4.48
CA LEU A 261 24.72 -14.75 3.44
C LEU A 261 25.77 -13.89 2.73
N THR A 262 26.68 -13.27 3.47
CA THR A 262 27.78 -12.49 2.87
C THR A 262 28.67 -13.35 1.97
N ARG A 263 29.07 -14.54 2.42
CA ARG A 263 29.85 -15.48 1.60
C ARG A 263 29.11 -15.90 0.33
N LEU A 264 27.81 -16.13 0.43
CA LEU A 264 26.98 -16.44 -0.72
C LEU A 264 27.00 -15.29 -1.74
N MET A 265 26.77 -14.06 -1.27
CA MET A 265 26.80 -12.86 -2.12
C MET A 265 28.18 -12.64 -2.76
N GLU A 266 29.28 -12.79 -2.02
CA GLU A 266 30.64 -12.68 -2.55
C GLU A 266 30.93 -13.74 -3.63
N ARG A 267 30.48 -14.97 -3.42
CA ARG A 267 30.64 -16.03 -4.39
C ARG A 267 29.91 -15.72 -5.70
N GLU A 268 28.70 -15.26 -5.63
CA GLU A 268 27.90 -14.88 -6.81
C GLU A 268 28.47 -13.62 -7.48
N ALA A 269 28.92 -12.64 -6.73
CA ALA A 269 29.59 -11.45 -7.27
C ALA A 269 30.81 -11.84 -8.12
N ARG A 270 31.69 -12.73 -7.60
CA ARG A 270 32.86 -13.25 -8.35
C ARG A 270 32.45 -14.02 -9.59
N ARG A 271 31.38 -14.84 -9.52
CA ARG A 271 30.84 -15.56 -10.67
C ARG A 271 30.42 -14.63 -11.81
N HIS A 272 29.98 -13.40 -11.46
CA HIS A 272 29.60 -12.38 -12.42
C HIS A 272 30.66 -11.32 -12.68
N GLY A 273 31.96 -11.62 -12.36
CA GLY A 273 33.08 -10.76 -12.68
C GLY A 273 33.31 -9.57 -11.75
N MET A 274 32.66 -9.52 -10.59
CA MET A 274 32.93 -8.53 -9.58
C MET A 274 34.04 -9.02 -8.63
N GLU A 275 35.01 -8.18 -8.33
CA GLU A 275 36.11 -8.55 -7.42
C GLU A 275 35.65 -8.54 -5.94
N SER A 276 34.74 -7.67 -5.58
CA SER A 276 34.20 -7.54 -4.22
C SER A 276 32.76 -7.05 -4.24
N LEU A 277 32.06 -7.21 -3.14
CA LEU A 277 30.78 -6.52 -2.91
C LEU A 277 30.99 -5.01 -2.78
N PRO A 278 30.02 -4.17 -3.16
CA PRO A 278 30.07 -2.73 -2.91
C PRO A 278 30.34 -2.44 -1.42
N ALA A 279 31.13 -1.40 -1.17
CA ALA A 279 31.33 -0.93 0.20
C ALA A 279 29.97 -0.55 0.81
N ARG A 280 29.76 -0.91 2.07
CA ARG A 280 28.59 -0.41 2.82
C ARG A 280 28.94 1.00 3.29
N ASP A 281 28.08 1.96 2.97
CA ASP A 281 28.10 3.24 3.66
C ASP A 281 27.71 2.99 5.11
N GLU A 282 28.59 3.32 6.06
CA GLU A 282 28.35 3.20 7.49
C GLU A 282 27.34 4.23 8.01
#